data_08211207413b1f6bd12b5645198d1dc4
#
_entry.id   08211207413b1f6bd12b5645198d1dc4
#
_cell.length_a   1.000
_cell.length_b   1.000
_cell.length_c   1.000
_cell.angle_alpha   90.00
_cell.angle_beta   90.00
_cell.angle_gamma   90.00
#
_symmetry.space_group_name_H-M   'P 1'
#
loop_
_entity.id
_entity.type
_entity.pdbx_description
1 polymer ?
#
loop_
_entity_poly.entity_id
_entity_poly.type
_entity_poly.pdbx_seq_one_letter_code
_entity_poly.pdbx_strand_id
1 'polypeptide(L)'
;MSRGKREDPFGELYGEFRDRLRGDRWQPDVDVFETEKSIVVCAELSGVRSDDLRVTVDGQDLRISGVRLVPEPSGVHRLHQMEIATGPFERRLRISIAFERDGVNAHLADGFLTVTLPKRARVSVKVELEAPEDE
;
A
#
# COMPACT_ATOMS: atom_id res chain seq x y z
N MET A 1 -32.17 18.36 16.14
CA MET A 1 -32.79 17.15 16.57
C MET A 1 -31.78 16.07 16.81
N SER A 2 -31.78 15.52 17.96
CA SER A 2 -30.83 14.49 18.31
C SER A 2 -31.32 13.12 17.89
N ARG A 3 -30.56 12.47 17.08
CA ARG A 3 -30.87 11.12 16.66
C ARG A 3 -29.95 10.11 17.30
N GLY A 4 -28.91 10.61 17.93
CA GLY A 4 -27.89 9.77 18.48
C GLY A 4 -28.31 8.94 19.66
N LYS A 5 -29.49 9.26 20.19
CA LYS A 5 -29.96 8.53 21.36
C LYS A 5 -30.87 7.39 21.04
N ARG A 6 -31.12 7.16 19.78
CA ARG A 6 -31.89 6.00 19.40
C ARG A 6 -31.09 4.75 19.71
N GLU A 7 -31.74 3.82 20.36
CA GLU A 7 -31.13 2.55 20.62
C GLU A 7 -31.21 1.67 19.40
N ASP A 8 -30.09 1.25 18.90
CA ASP A 8 -30.01 0.38 17.74
C ASP A 8 -28.86 -0.58 17.93
N PRO A 9 -29.12 -1.75 18.51
CA PRO A 9 -28.05 -2.71 18.79
C PRO A 9 -27.34 -3.17 17.53
N PHE A 10 -28.03 -3.16 16.38
CA PHE A 10 -27.38 -3.54 15.14
C PHE A 10 -26.45 -2.43 14.64
N GLY A 11 -26.85 -1.18 14.83
CA GLY A 11 -25.99 -0.05 14.47
C GLY A 11 -24.72 -0.01 15.29
N GLU A 12 -24.85 -0.26 16.60
CA GLU A 12 -23.70 -0.32 17.48
C GLU A 12 -22.78 -1.47 17.11
N LEU A 13 -23.34 -2.65 16.86
CA LEU A 13 -22.58 -3.81 16.49
C LEU A 13 -21.84 -3.58 15.17
N TYR A 14 -22.51 -2.94 14.22
CA TYR A 14 -21.90 -2.60 12.96
C TYR A 14 -20.72 -1.66 13.17
N GLY A 15 -20.90 -0.64 14.00
CA GLY A 15 -19.84 0.32 14.32
C GLY A 15 -18.65 -0.34 14.99
N GLU A 16 -18.92 -1.21 15.97
CA GLU A 16 -17.84 -1.95 16.64
C GLU A 16 -17.08 -2.85 15.69
N PHE A 17 -17.79 -3.49 14.79
CA PHE A 17 -17.19 -4.37 13.81
C PHE A 17 -16.26 -3.59 12.89
N ARG A 18 -16.71 -2.42 12.43
CA ARG A 18 -15.91 -1.54 11.60
C ARG A 18 -14.69 -1.01 12.33
N ASP A 19 -14.88 -0.61 13.58
CA ASP A 19 -13.79 -0.10 14.38
C ASP A 19 -12.74 -1.17 14.65
N ARG A 20 -13.18 -2.39 14.81
CA ARG A 20 -12.26 -3.51 14.99
C ARG A 20 -11.44 -3.74 13.72
N LEU A 21 -12.07 -3.62 12.56
CA LEU A 21 -11.36 -3.72 11.29
C LEU A 21 -10.41 -2.56 11.09
N ARG A 22 -10.74 -1.38 11.61
CA ARG A 22 -9.88 -0.20 11.53
C ARG A 22 -8.71 -0.26 12.49
N GLY A 23 -8.90 -0.90 13.64
CA GLY A 23 -7.85 -1.03 14.63
C GLY A 23 -6.65 -1.75 14.07
N ASP A 24 -6.90 -2.78 13.28
CA ASP A 24 -5.88 -3.49 12.56
C ASP A 24 -5.92 -3.03 11.11
N ARG A 25 -4.86 -2.38 10.67
CA ARG A 25 -4.79 -1.97 9.29
C ARG A 25 -4.81 -3.18 8.38
N TRP A 26 -5.69 -3.16 7.41
CA TRP A 26 -5.72 -4.24 6.45
C TRP A 26 -4.61 -4.05 5.42
N GLN A 27 -4.23 -5.13 4.78
CA GLN A 27 -3.15 -5.12 3.81
C GLN A 27 -3.70 -5.44 2.43
N PRO A 28 -3.54 -4.52 1.47
CA PRO A 28 -3.92 -4.84 0.09
C PRO A 28 -3.02 -5.92 -0.48
N ASP A 29 -3.59 -6.73 -1.34
CA ASP A 29 -2.83 -7.74 -2.07
C ASP A 29 -1.94 -7.07 -3.10
N VAL A 30 -0.72 -7.56 -3.23
CA VAL A 30 0.23 -7.02 -4.17
C VAL A 30 0.89 -8.13 -4.97
N ASP A 31 1.18 -7.82 -6.22
CA ASP A 31 2.05 -8.61 -7.07
C ASP A 31 3.32 -7.82 -7.30
N VAL A 32 4.44 -8.50 -7.31
CA VAL A 32 5.74 -7.87 -7.55
C VAL A 32 6.39 -8.55 -8.73
N PHE A 33 6.69 -7.75 -9.74
CA PHE A 33 7.30 -8.23 -10.97
C PHE A 33 8.69 -7.64 -11.12
N GLU A 34 9.55 -8.37 -11.76
CA GLU A 34 10.85 -7.84 -12.15
C GLU A 34 10.93 -7.85 -13.67
N THR A 35 11.25 -6.69 -14.24
CA THR A 35 11.57 -6.57 -15.66
C THR A 35 13.08 -6.40 -15.80
N GLU A 36 13.56 -6.31 -17.01
CA GLU A 36 14.98 -6.04 -17.22
C GLU A 36 15.43 -4.74 -16.56
N LYS A 37 14.58 -3.72 -16.59
CA LYS A 37 14.94 -2.37 -16.15
C LYS A 37 14.34 -1.96 -14.82
N SER A 38 13.33 -2.64 -14.36
CA SER A 38 12.56 -2.16 -13.20
C SER A 38 12.03 -3.29 -12.32
N ILE A 39 11.70 -2.93 -11.11
CA ILE A 39 10.78 -3.69 -10.27
C ILE A 39 9.43 -3.00 -10.38
N VAL A 40 8.38 -3.76 -10.58
CA VAL A 40 7.02 -3.22 -10.72
C VAL A 40 6.14 -3.85 -9.65
N VAL A 41 5.57 -3.02 -8.81
CA VAL A 41 4.65 -3.46 -7.76
C VAL A 41 3.24 -3.06 -8.16
N CYS A 42 2.34 -4.04 -8.14
CA CYS A 42 0.94 -3.81 -8.46
C CYS A 42 0.11 -4.12 -7.22
N ALA A 43 -0.64 -3.14 -6.72
CA ALA A 43 -1.50 -3.31 -5.57
C ALA A 43 -2.96 -3.18 -5.98
N GLU A 44 -3.80 -4.09 -5.50
CA GLU A 44 -5.23 -4.05 -5.76
C GLU A 44 -5.88 -3.11 -4.74
N LEU A 45 -6.38 -1.97 -5.21
CA LEU A 45 -6.92 -0.91 -4.37
C LEU A 45 -8.23 -0.37 -4.94
N SER A 46 -9.14 -1.27 -5.27
CA SER A 46 -10.46 -0.87 -5.79
C SER A 46 -11.13 0.14 -4.89
N GLY A 47 -11.63 1.21 -5.47
CA GLY A 47 -12.37 2.23 -4.74
C GLY A 47 -11.53 3.21 -3.95
N VAL A 48 -10.22 3.05 -3.91
CA VAL A 48 -9.34 4.01 -3.24
C VAL A 48 -9.13 5.21 -4.15
N ARG A 49 -9.25 6.40 -3.60
CA ARG A 49 -9.04 7.64 -4.33
C ARG A 49 -7.60 8.08 -4.19
N SER A 50 -7.07 8.71 -5.21
CA SER A 50 -5.68 9.17 -5.17
C SER A 50 -5.40 10.09 -3.98
N ASP A 51 -6.38 10.90 -3.58
CA ASP A 51 -6.23 11.81 -2.44
C ASP A 51 -6.12 11.07 -1.11
N ASP A 52 -6.57 9.82 -1.07
CA ASP A 52 -6.54 8.99 0.13
C ASP A 52 -5.41 7.96 0.11
N LEU A 53 -4.47 8.14 -0.78
CA LEU A 53 -3.39 7.19 -1.01
C LEU A 53 -2.05 7.87 -0.87
N ARG A 54 -1.12 7.20 -0.20
CA ARG A 54 0.24 7.66 -0.04
C ARG A 54 1.21 6.54 -0.38
N VAL A 55 2.20 6.88 -1.19
CA VAL A 55 3.27 5.96 -1.57
C VAL A 55 4.59 6.62 -1.17
N THR A 56 5.37 5.95 -0.35
CA THR A 56 6.65 6.48 0.10
C THR A 56 7.74 5.44 -0.03
N VAL A 57 8.95 5.90 -0.20
CA VAL A 57 10.15 5.06 -0.26
C VAL A 57 11.12 5.57 0.79
N ASP A 58 11.57 4.67 1.64
CA ASP A 58 12.58 4.96 2.64
C ASP A 58 13.66 3.87 2.57
N GLY A 59 14.81 4.25 2.04
CA GLY A 59 15.86 3.26 1.77
C GLY A 59 15.37 2.26 0.74
N GLN A 60 15.29 1.00 1.15
CA GLN A 60 14.79 -0.09 0.31
C GLN A 60 13.34 -0.46 0.60
N ASP A 61 12.70 0.29 1.48
CA ASP A 61 11.34 -0.02 1.90
C ASP A 61 10.34 0.82 1.14
N LEU A 62 9.42 0.16 0.47
CA LEU A 62 8.28 0.77 -0.18
C LEU A 62 7.09 0.66 0.75
N ARG A 63 6.43 1.77 0.99
CA ARG A 63 5.24 1.80 1.83
C ARG A 63 4.07 2.35 1.04
N ILE A 64 3.00 1.59 1.03
CA ILE A 64 1.74 1.98 0.42
C ILE A 64 0.72 2.07 1.55
N SER A 65 0.12 3.22 1.73
CA SER A 65 -0.83 3.41 2.82
C SER A 65 -1.95 4.33 2.39
N GLY A 66 -3.05 4.26 3.11
CA GLY A 66 -4.19 5.10 2.81
C GLY A 66 -5.44 4.65 3.54
N VAL A 67 -6.56 5.07 3.02
CA VAL A 67 -7.87 4.76 3.57
C VAL A 67 -8.79 4.37 2.43
N ARG A 68 -9.50 3.26 2.59
CA ARG A 68 -10.55 2.89 1.65
C ARG A 68 -11.91 3.09 2.31
N LEU A 69 -12.71 3.91 1.69
CA LEU A 69 -14.09 4.13 2.09
C LEU A 69 -14.99 3.34 1.14
N VAL A 70 -15.81 2.49 1.72
CA VAL A 70 -16.74 1.67 0.94
C VAL A 70 -18.11 2.31 1.02
N PRO A 71 -18.80 2.45 -0.11
CA PRO A 71 -20.16 3.01 -0.09
C PRO A 71 -21.07 2.15 0.78
N GLU A 72 -21.82 2.81 1.63
CA GLU A 72 -22.79 2.13 2.45
C GLU A 72 -24.19 2.60 2.09
N PRO A 73 -25.15 1.68 2.03
CA PRO A 73 -26.54 2.10 1.84
C PRO A 73 -27.00 2.84 3.09
N SER A 74 -27.88 3.82 2.90
CA SER A 74 -28.50 4.50 4.03
C SER A 74 -29.56 3.59 4.66
N GLY A 75 -29.80 3.79 5.95
CA GLY A 75 -30.85 3.06 6.62
C GLY A 75 -30.57 1.61 6.88
N VAL A 76 -29.32 1.24 7.08
CA VAL A 76 -28.95 -0.15 7.38
C VAL A 76 -29.65 -0.58 8.66
N HIS A 77 -30.47 -1.62 8.56
CA HIS A 77 -31.18 -2.20 9.67
C HIS A 77 -30.41 -3.34 10.30
N ARG A 78 -29.80 -4.17 9.46
CA ARG A 78 -28.99 -5.31 9.91
C ARG A 78 -27.82 -5.50 8.98
N LEU A 79 -26.70 -5.83 9.58
CA LEU A 79 -25.52 -6.28 8.86
C LEU A 79 -25.52 -7.80 8.89
N HIS A 80 -25.64 -8.42 7.74
CA HIS A 80 -25.66 -9.89 7.64
C HIS A 80 -24.27 -10.45 7.38
N GLN A 81 -23.47 -9.75 6.62
CA GLN A 81 -22.16 -10.24 6.24
C GLN A 81 -21.28 -9.07 5.89
N MET A 82 -20.04 -9.07 6.34
CA MET A 82 -19.09 -8.00 6.10
C MET A 82 -17.72 -8.61 5.84
N GLU A 83 -17.30 -8.57 4.57
CA GLU A 83 -16.03 -9.17 4.16
C GLU A 83 -15.12 -8.18 3.47
N ILE A 84 -15.66 -7.06 2.98
CA ILE A 84 -14.86 -6.10 2.23
C ILE A 84 -14.01 -5.31 3.19
N ALA A 85 -12.70 -5.41 3.03
CA ALA A 85 -11.77 -4.66 3.86
C ALA A 85 -11.98 -3.16 3.62
N THR A 86 -12.07 -2.40 4.69
CA THR A 86 -12.35 -0.97 4.63
C THR A 86 -11.57 -0.25 5.72
N GLY A 87 -11.41 1.05 5.57
CA GLY A 87 -10.69 1.86 6.53
C GLY A 87 -9.20 1.94 6.20
N PRO A 88 -8.37 2.25 7.19
CA PRO A 88 -6.94 2.41 6.99
C PRO A 88 -6.27 1.12 6.52
N PHE A 89 -5.35 1.26 5.60
CA PHE A 89 -4.56 0.14 5.13
C PHE A 89 -3.10 0.54 5.07
N GLU A 90 -2.24 -0.47 5.11
CA GLU A 90 -0.82 -0.27 4.95
C GLU A 90 -0.19 -1.54 4.41
N ARG A 91 0.67 -1.38 3.43
CA ARG A 91 1.49 -2.46 2.93
C ARG A 91 2.92 -2.00 2.86
N ARG A 92 3.82 -2.75 3.47
CA ARG A 92 5.26 -2.49 3.43
C ARG A 92 5.94 -3.59 2.67
N LEU A 93 6.82 -3.21 1.78
CA LEU A 93 7.58 -4.16 0.97
C LEU A 93 9.04 -3.76 1.00
N ARG A 94 9.89 -4.71 1.34
CA ARG A 94 11.32 -4.48 1.24
C ARG A 94 11.77 -4.91 -0.15
N ILE A 95 12.32 -3.97 -0.88
CA ILE A 95 12.81 -4.21 -2.23
C ILE A 95 14.31 -4.50 -2.14
N SER A 96 14.67 -5.77 -2.35
CA SER A 96 16.05 -6.20 -2.18
C SER A 96 16.97 -5.80 -3.32
N ILE A 97 16.40 -5.44 -4.46
CA ILE A 97 17.15 -5.00 -5.63
C ILE A 97 17.36 -3.51 -5.56
N ALA A 98 18.59 -3.03 -5.75
CA ALA A 98 18.88 -1.61 -5.72
C ALA A 98 18.14 -0.87 -6.83
N PHE A 99 17.53 0.25 -6.49
CA PHE A 99 16.75 1.04 -7.43
C PHE A 99 17.03 2.53 -7.23
N GLU A 100 16.70 3.31 -8.24
CA GLU A 100 16.86 4.76 -8.22
C GLU A 100 15.62 5.40 -7.61
N ARG A 101 15.76 5.98 -6.43
CA ARG A 101 14.61 6.59 -5.74
C ARG A 101 13.98 7.71 -6.54
N ASP A 102 14.79 8.52 -7.16
CA ASP A 102 14.29 9.69 -7.90
C ASP A 102 13.49 9.29 -9.14
N GLY A 103 13.66 8.07 -9.60
CA GLY A 103 12.94 7.58 -10.76
C GLY A 103 11.68 6.79 -10.43
N VAL A 104 11.35 6.62 -9.16
CA VAL A 104 10.16 5.87 -8.76
C VAL A 104 8.92 6.67 -9.14
N ASN A 105 7.97 6.00 -9.78
CA ASN A 105 6.69 6.62 -10.06
C ASN A 105 5.55 5.66 -9.68
N ALA A 106 4.39 6.23 -9.43
CA ALA A 106 3.21 5.49 -9.08
C ALA A 106 2.04 5.99 -9.89
N HIS A 107 1.19 5.05 -10.30
CA HIS A 107 0.04 5.34 -11.14
C HIS A 107 -1.15 4.54 -10.65
N LEU A 108 -2.27 5.23 -10.40
CA LEU A 108 -3.50 4.60 -9.96
C LEU A 108 -4.52 4.66 -11.11
N ALA A 109 -4.94 3.50 -11.57
CA ALA A 109 -5.92 3.41 -12.64
C ALA A 109 -6.73 2.13 -12.48
N ASP A 110 -8.03 2.25 -12.69
CA ASP A 110 -8.95 1.11 -12.67
C ASP A 110 -8.86 0.27 -11.39
N GLY A 111 -8.56 0.92 -10.27
CA GLY A 111 -8.46 0.24 -8.98
C GLY A 111 -7.12 -0.43 -8.72
N PHE A 112 -6.16 -0.26 -9.60
CA PHE A 112 -4.83 -0.82 -9.40
C PHE A 112 -3.79 0.28 -9.29
N LEU A 113 -2.97 0.17 -8.28
CA LEU A 113 -1.81 1.03 -8.11
C LEU A 113 -0.60 0.30 -8.69
N THR A 114 0.07 0.93 -9.61
CA THR A 114 1.31 0.41 -10.19
C THR A 114 2.45 1.32 -9.78
N VAL A 115 3.41 0.76 -9.07
CA VAL A 115 4.62 1.48 -8.66
C VAL A 115 5.79 0.91 -9.43
N THR A 116 6.46 1.75 -10.16
CA THR A 116 7.62 1.36 -10.96
C THR A 116 8.88 1.90 -10.33
N LEU A 117 9.79 0.99 -9.99
CA LEU A 117 11.05 1.31 -9.36
C LEU A 117 12.18 0.95 -10.32
N PRO A 118 12.81 1.94 -10.97
CA PRO A 118 13.88 1.66 -11.92
C PRO A 118 15.09 1.06 -11.21
N LYS A 119 15.65 0.01 -11.77
CA LYS A 119 16.84 -0.57 -11.20
C LYS A 119 18.01 0.39 -11.30
N ARG A 120 18.85 0.39 -10.27
CA ARG A 120 20.08 1.13 -10.31
C ARG A 120 21.03 0.46 -11.28
N ALA A 121 21.65 1.24 -12.15
CA ALA A 121 22.64 0.70 -13.07
C ALA A 121 23.81 0.13 -12.27
N ARG A 122 24.26 -1.07 -12.67
CA ARG A 122 25.47 -1.63 -12.09
C ARG A 122 26.66 -0.82 -12.54
N VAL A 123 27.43 -0.35 -11.56
CA VAL A 123 28.71 0.28 -11.85
C VAL A 123 29.80 -0.73 -11.52
N SER A 124 30.54 -1.10 -12.54
CA SER A 124 31.69 -1.97 -12.38
C SER A 124 32.92 -1.10 -12.32
N VAL A 125 33.65 -1.22 -11.22
CA VAL A 125 34.88 -0.44 -11.02
C VAL A 125 36.05 -1.41 -11.07
N LYS A 126 36.98 -1.12 -11.95
CA LYS A 126 38.21 -1.88 -12.01
C LYS A 126 39.12 -1.44 -10.87
N VAL A 127 39.52 -2.37 -10.06
CA VAL A 127 40.44 -2.09 -8.97
C VAL A 127 41.85 -2.42 -9.44
N GLU A 128 42.75 -1.46 -9.35
CA GLU A 128 44.13 -1.70 -9.66
C GLU A 128 44.84 -2.26 -8.43
N LEU A 129 45.62 -3.30 -8.67
CA LEU A 129 46.40 -3.88 -7.62
C LEU A 129 47.74 -3.14 -7.52
N GLU A 130 48.08 -2.76 -6.30
CA GLU A 130 49.39 -2.20 -6.05
C GLU A 130 50.41 -3.33 -6.01
N ALA A 131 51.56 -3.11 -6.64
CA ALA A 131 52.64 -4.07 -6.56
C ALA A 131 53.18 -4.09 -5.13
N PRO A 132 53.59 -5.26 -4.64
CA PRO A 132 54.24 -5.35 -3.33
C PRO A 132 55.48 -4.46 -3.27
N GLU A 133 55.64 -3.78 -2.13
CA GLU A 133 56.78 -2.86 -1.98
C GLU A 133 58.11 -3.52 -2.03
N ASP A 134 58.19 -4.81 -1.67
CA ASP A 134 59.45 -5.56 -1.57
C ASP A 134 59.89 -6.15 -2.88
N GLU A 135 59.31 -5.81 -3.97
CA GLU A 135 59.71 -6.28 -5.29
C GLU A 135 60.40 -5.15 -6.08
#